data_d48ecf0ae1dfd34023ce41693c29f756
#
_entry.id   d48ecf0ae1dfd34023ce41693c29f756
#
_cell.length_a   1.000
_cell.length_b   1.000
_cell.length_c   1.000
_cell.angle_alpha   90.00
_cell.angle_beta   90.00
_cell.angle_gamma   90.00
#
_symmetry.space_group_name_H-M   'P 1'
#
loop_
_entity.id
_entity.type
_entity.pdbx_description
1 polymer ?
#
loop_
_entity_poly.entity_id
_entity_poly.type
_entity_poly.pdbx_seq_one_letter_code
_entity_poly.pdbx_strand_id
1 'polypeptide(L)'
;MCEQPLNMPFVNMTPHAINLFVTNEEGIENEIKITPSGETIRLNENWTEIKIVDGVPITECSYTTDVKLPPVIDGLFYIVSAMVANAFKSRNDFLIPAQTLRNEENRIYGCTSLAIVN
;
A
#
# COMPACT_ATOMS: atom_id res chain seq x y z
N MET A 1 5.51 -25.51 6.96
CA MET A 1 6.23 -24.27 6.75
C MET A 1 5.54 -23.43 5.69
N CYS A 2 5.21 -22.22 6.03
CA CYS A 2 4.50 -21.37 5.09
C CYS A 2 5.46 -20.56 4.27
N GLU A 3 6.05 -21.22 3.30
CA GLU A 3 6.87 -20.50 2.36
C GLU A 3 5.97 -19.87 1.32
N GLN A 4 6.25 -18.62 0.98
CA GLN A 4 5.61 -18.03 -0.15
C GLN A 4 6.02 -18.81 -1.40
N PRO A 5 5.09 -19.01 -2.32
CA PRO A 5 5.45 -19.63 -3.59
C PRO A 5 6.61 -18.86 -4.23
N LEU A 6 7.54 -19.57 -4.81
CA LEU A 6 8.73 -18.96 -5.42
C LEU A 6 8.39 -17.97 -6.52
N ASN A 7 7.18 -18.08 -7.08
CA ASN A 7 6.72 -17.17 -8.12
C ASN A 7 5.87 -16.03 -7.60
N MET A 8 5.86 -15.80 -6.28
CA MET A 8 5.09 -14.72 -5.71
C MET A 8 5.98 -13.49 -5.57
N PRO A 9 5.86 -12.51 -6.46
CA PRO A 9 6.79 -11.39 -6.51
C PRO A 9 6.42 -10.22 -5.60
N PHE A 10 5.53 -10.44 -4.63
CA PHE A 10 5.00 -9.35 -3.82
C PHE A 10 5.49 -9.42 -2.38
N VAL A 11 6.05 -8.33 -1.89
CA VAL A 11 6.45 -8.18 -0.49
C VAL A 11 5.50 -7.18 0.15
N ASN A 12 4.76 -7.61 1.16
CA ASN A 12 3.79 -6.76 1.83
C ASN A 12 4.48 -5.96 2.94
N MET A 13 4.67 -4.67 2.73
CA MET A 13 5.32 -3.78 3.69
C MET A 13 4.30 -2.92 4.41
N THR A 14 3.08 -3.43 4.58
CA THR A 14 2.05 -2.84 5.41
C THR A 14 1.85 -3.72 6.66
N PRO A 15 1.22 -3.19 7.71
CA PRO A 15 1.00 -3.98 8.92
C PRO A 15 -0.14 -5.00 8.80
N HIS A 16 -0.87 -5.02 7.69
CA HIS A 16 -2.06 -5.86 7.53
C HIS A 16 -1.90 -6.82 6.36
N ALA A 17 -2.50 -8.01 6.48
CA ALA A 17 -2.56 -8.94 5.37
C ALA A 17 -3.41 -8.36 4.24
N ILE A 18 -3.04 -8.66 3.01
CA ILE A 18 -3.77 -8.25 1.82
C ILE A 18 -4.50 -9.48 1.27
N ASN A 19 -5.81 -9.38 1.14
CA ASN A 19 -6.61 -10.43 0.53
C ASN A 19 -6.97 -10.01 -0.89
N LEU A 20 -6.42 -10.70 -1.86
CA LEU A 20 -6.56 -10.36 -3.26
C LEU A 20 -7.42 -11.42 -3.94
N PHE A 21 -8.52 -10.98 -4.55
CA PHE A 21 -9.46 -11.84 -5.24
C PHE A 21 -9.34 -11.64 -6.74
N VAL A 22 -8.80 -12.65 -7.42
CA VAL A 22 -8.57 -12.56 -8.86
C VAL A 22 -9.28 -13.70 -9.56
N THR A 23 -9.78 -13.41 -10.75
CA THR A 23 -10.43 -14.41 -11.59
C THR A 23 -9.46 -14.82 -12.70
N ASN A 24 -9.22 -16.13 -12.83
CA ASN A 24 -8.31 -16.64 -13.85
C ASN A 24 -8.99 -16.69 -15.22
N GLU A 25 -8.26 -17.15 -16.22
CA GLU A 25 -8.78 -17.23 -17.59
C GLU A 25 -9.97 -18.17 -17.75
N GLU A 26 -10.11 -19.12 -16.83
CA GLU A 26 -11.23 -20.07 -16.85
C GLU A 26 -12.46 -19.52 -16.12
N GLY A 27 -12.38 -18.30 -15.61
CA GLY A 27 -13.47 -17.70 -14.85
C GLY A 27 -13.55 -18.13 -13.40
N ILE A 28 -12.52 -18.80 -12.90
CA ILE A 28 -12.47 -19.26 -11.50
C ILE A 28 -11.84 -18.19 -10.64
N GLU A 29 -12.54 -17.78 -9.59
CA GLU A 29 -12.04 -16.80 -8.64
C GLU A 29 -11.07 -17.48 -7.67
N ASN A 30 -9.92 -16.88 -7.49
CA ASN A 30 -8.91 -17.33 -6.54
C ASN A 30 -8.65 -16.23 -5.52
N GLU A 31 -8.52 -16.63 -4.26
CA GLU A 31 -8.11 -15.73 -3.21
C GLU A 31 -6.63 -15.91 -2.94
N ILE A 32 -5.90 -14.82 -3.01
CA ILE A 32 -4.47 -14.80 -2.70
C ILE A 32 -4.28 -13.96 -1.45
N LYS A 33 -3.73 -14.55 -0.41
CA LYS A 33 -3.46 -13.84 0.83
C LYS A 33 -1.98 -13.52 0.90
N ILE A 34 -1.66 -12.24 0.95
CA ILE A 34 -0.28 -11.79 1.06
C ILE A 34 -0.08 -11.27 2.48
N THR A 35 0.66 -12.04 3.26
CA THR A 35 0.88 -11.72 4.67
C THR A 35 1.94 -10.62 4.82
N PRO A 36 1.91 -9.86 5.94
CA PRO A 36 2.92 -8.84 6.16
C PRO A 36 4.32 -9.45 6.23
N SER A 37 5.29 -8.73 5.67
CA SER A 37 6.68 -9.17 5.69
C SER A 37 7.35 -9.00 7.04
N GLY A 38 6.75 -8.18 7.91
CA GLY A 38 7.36 -7.80 9.18
C GLY A 38 8.08 -6.47 9.12
N GLU A 39 8.25 -5.91 7.94
CA GLU A 39 8.84 -4.59 7.75
C GLU A 39 7.81 -3.64 7.18
N THR A 40 7.79 -2.42 7.68
CA THR A 40 6.84 -1.40 7.25
C THR A 40 7.60 -0.10 6.98
N ILE A 41 7.28 0.54 5.87
CA ILE A 41 7.83 1.87 5.58
C ILE A 41 6.94 2.89 6.26
N ARG A 42 7.51 3.73 7.10
CA ARG A 42 6.77 4.76 7.84
C ARG A 42 7.31 6.13 7.51
N LEU A 43 6.40 7.07 7.31
CA LEU A 43 6.73 8.46 7.09
C LEU A 43 6.32 9.26 8.33
N ASN A 44 7.16 10.21 8.72
CA ASN A 44 6.83 11.13 9.80
C ASN A 44 6.09 12.33 9.22
N GLU A 45 4.96 12.66 9.84
CA GLU A 45 4.18 13.83 9.44
C GLU A 45 4.68 15.05 10.20
N ASN A 46 4.84 16.14 9.47
CA ASN A 46 5.21 17.45 10.06
C ASN A 46 4.08 18.43 9.75
N TRP A 47 3.52 19.01 10.80
CA TRP A 47 2.42 19.96 10.68
C TRP A 47 2.92 21.35 11.02
N THR A 48 2.73 22.32 10.12
CA THR A 48 3.13 23.70 10.32
C THR A 48 1.93 24.59 10.15
N GLU A 49 1.65 25.45 11.15
CA GLU A 49 0.57 26.41 11.05
C GLU A 49 1.01 27.54 10.13
N ILE A 50 0.20 27.81 9.10
CA ILE A 50 0.53 28.83 8.12
C ILE A 50 -0.32 30.09 8.26
N LYS A 51 -1.54 29.97 8.77
CA LYS A 51 -2.41 31.14 9.02
C LYS A 51 -3.62 30.72 9.84
N ILE A 52 -4.36 31.72 10.30
CA ILE A 52 -5.60 31.51 11.02
C ILE A 52 -6.70 32.23 10.24
N VAL A 53 -7.80 31.52 9.97
CA VAL A 53 -8.97 32.06 9.27
C VAL A 53 -10.18 31.86 10.16
N ASP A 54 -10.80 32.97 10.56
CA ASP A 54 -11.98 32.96 11.44
C ASP A 54 -11.78 32.08 12.68
N GLY A 55 -10.61 32.21 13.31
CA GLY A 55 -10.28 31.43 14.50
C GLY A 55 -9.86 30.00 14.23
N VAL A 56 -9.85 29.56 12.99
CA VAL A 56 -9.47 28.18 12.62
C VAL A 56 -8.02 28.17 12.12
N PRO A 57 -7.14 27.41 12.78
CA PRO A 57 -5.78 27.26 12.27
C PRO A 57 -5.79 26.51 10.95
N ILE A 58 -5.07 27.05 9.98
CA ILE A 58 -4.83 26.36 8.72
C ILE A 58 -3.38 25.87 8.76
N THR A 59 -3.22 24.57 8.62
CA THR A 59 -1.91 23.94 8.72
C THR A 59 -1.51 23.33 7.39
N GLU A 60 -0.21 23.21 7.22
CA GLU A 60 0.36 22.50 6.08
C GLU A 60 1.00 21.23 6.61
N CYS A 61 0.68 20.11 5.96
CA CYS A 61 1.27 18.82 6.31
C CYS A 61 2.33 18.47 5.29
N SER A 62 3.51 18.10 5.79
CA SER A 62 4.57 17.58 4.96
C SER A 62 5.05 16.26 5.56
N TYR A 63 5.67 15.42 4.72
CA TYR A 63 6.17 14.14 5.15
C TYR A 63 7.68 14.10 5.02
N THR A 64 8.32 13.44 5.99
CA THR A 64 9.75 13.20 5.89
C THR A 64 9.97 12.08 4.88
N THR A 65 10.73 12.39 3.82
CA THR A 65 11.06 11.41 2.80
C THR A 65 12.46 10.81 2.98
N ASP A 66 13.12 11.18 4.07
CA ASP A 66 14.45 10.67 4.40
C ASP A 66 14.30 9.37 5.19
N VAL A 67 13.78 8.34 4.50
CA VAL A 67 13.57 7.03 5.08
C VAL A 67 14.28 6.01 4.21
N LYS A 68 14.67 4.90 4.85
CA LYS A 68 15.33 3.82 4.14
C LYS A 68 14.31 3.05 3.33
N LEU A 69 14.50 3.01 2.02
CA LEU A 69 13.63 2.29 1.12
C LEU A 69 14.25 0.94 0.74
N PRO A 70 13.42 -0.07 0.46
CA PRO A 70 13.93 -1.34 -0.02
C PRO A 70 14.53 -1.18 -1.43
N PRO A 71 15.50 -2.03 -1.78
CA PRO A 71 16.15 -1.93 -3.09
C PRO A 71 15.19 -2.32 -4.22
N VAL A 72 15.42 -1.72 -5.39
CA VAL A 72 14.71 -2.12 -6.59
C VAL A 72 15.30 -3.45 -7.08
N ILE A 73 14.44 -4.46 -7.17
CA ILE A 73 14.85 -5.78 -7.65
C ILE A 73 13.92 -6.15 -8.80
N ASP A 74 14.50 -6.49 -9.93
CA ASP A 74 13.74 -6.81 -11.14
C ASP A 74 12.74 -7.93 -10.86
N GLY A 75 11.49 -7.70 -11.23
CA GLY A 75 10.41 -8.67 -11.02
C GLY A 75 9.84 -8.70 -9.61
N LEU A 76 10.32 -7.85 -8.71
CA LEU A 76 9.82 -7.80 -7.33
C LEU A 76 9.06 -6.51 -7.10
N PHE A 77 7.91 -6.62 -6.44
CA PHE A 77 7.05 -5.48 -6.12
C PHE A 77 6.81 -5.41 -4.61
N TYR A 78 6.69 -4.19 -4.12
CA TYR A 78 6.41 -3.95 -2.71
C TYR A 78 5.02 -3.34 -2.56
N ILE A 79 4.21 -3.94 -1.69
CA ILE A 79 2.89 -3.38 -1.38
C ILE A 79 3.08 -2.43 -0.20
N VAL A 80 2.65 -1.18 -0.39
CA VAL A 80 2.86 -0.12 0.59
C VAL A 80 1.54 0.62 0.81
N SER A 81 1.51 1.50 1.80
CA SER A 81 0.35 2.36 2.01
C SER A 81 0.26 3.40 0.90
N ALA A 82 -0.95 3.94 0.72
CA ALA A 82 -1.15 4.99 -0.28
C ALA A 82 -0.28 6.21 0.01
N MET A 83 -0.09 6.53 1.29
CA MET A 83 0.77 7.63 1.70
C MET A 83 2.20 7.44 1.20
N VAL A 84 2.75 6.25 1.40
CA VAL A 84 4.11 5.93 0.96
C VAL A 84 4.20 5.96 -0.56
N ALA A 85 3.22 5.36 -1.25
CA ALA A 85 3.21 5.34 -2.70
C ALA A 85 3.17 6.76 -3.27
N ASN A 86 2.38 7.64 -2.67
CA ASN A 86 2.29 9.04 -3.11
C ASN A 86 3.59 9.80 -2.84
N ALA A 87 4.28 9.50 -1.75
CA ALA A 87 5.53 10.16 -1.43
C ALA A 87 6.67 9.76 -2.37
N PHE A 88 6.59 8.58 -2.93
CA PHE A 88 7.67 8.02 -3.78
C PHE A 88 7.14 7.57 -5.12
N LYS A 89 6.46 8.48 -5.82
CA LYS A 89 5.84 8.17 -7.13
C LYS A 89 6.83 7.77 -8.21
N SER A 90 8.11 8.05 -8.02
CA SER A 90 9.13 7.63 -8.97
C SER A 90 9.42 6.13 -8.93
N ARG A 91 8.96 5.46 -7.86
CA ARG A 91 9.15 4.01 -7.74
C ARG A 91 8.04 3.30 -8.49
N ASN A 92 8.41 2.55 -9.52
CA ASN A 92 7.45 1.77 -10.32
C ASN A 92 7.11 0.43 -9.67
N ASP A 93 7.81 0.07 -8.63
CA ASP A 93 7.65 -1.20 -7.94
C ASP A 93 6.84 -1.08 -6.64
N PHE A 94 6.33 0.11 -6.33
CA PHE A 94 5.47 0.33 -5.17
C PHE A 94 4.01 0.24 -5.61
N LEU A 95 3.27 -0.68 -4.98
CA LEU A 95 1.87 -0.92 -5.32
C LEU A 95 1.00 -0.70 -4.09
N ILE A 96 -0.25 -0.35 -4.34
CA ILE A 96 -1.26 -0.27 -3.28
C ILE A 96 -2.44 -1.16 -3.64
N PRO A 97 -3.18 -1.65 -2.63
CA PRO A 97 -4.44 -2.36 -2.89
C PRO A 97 -5.41 -1.45 -3.63
N ALA A 98 -6.04 -1.96 -4.66
CA ALA A 98 -6.94 -1.18 -5.50
C ALA A 98 -8.23 -1.95 -5.75
N GLN A 99 -9.27 -1.22 -6.13
CA GLN A 99 -10.59 -1.80 -6.36
C GLN A 99 -11.03 -2.62 -5.15
N THR A 100 -11.09 -1.93 -4.02
CA THR A 100 -11.40 -2.58 -2.73
C THR A 100 -12.82 -3.10 -2.69
N LEU A 101 -13.01 -4.20 -1.97
CA LEU A 101 -14.30 -4.84 -1.77
C LEU A 101 -14.79 -4.56 -0.36
N ARG A 102 -16.07 -4.23 -0.24
CA ARG A 102 -16.67 -3.91 1.06
C ARG A 102 -17.80 -4.90 1.35
N ASN A 103 -17.93 -5.25 2.63
CA ASN A 103 -19.00 -6.13 3.08
C ASN A 103 -20.27 -5.30 3.39
N GLU A 104 -21.30 -5.96 3.91
CA GLU A 104 -22.57 -5.30 4.23
C GLU A 104 -22.41 -4.20 5.28
N GLU A 105 -21.39 -4.28 6.13
CA GLU A 105 -21.11 -3.28 7.13
C GLU A 105 -20.23 -2.15 6.59
N ASN A 106 -19.97 -2.14 5.28
CA ASN A 106 -19.14 -1.16 4.59
C ASN A 106 -17.67 -1.22 5.02
N ARG A 107 -17.21 -2.38 5.45
CA ARG A 107 -15.81 -2.59 5.81
C ARG A 107 -15.08 -3.28 4.68
N ILE A 108 -13.86 -2.85 4.43
CA ILE A 108 -13.02 -3.44 3.38
C ILE A 108 -12.54 -4.80 3.84
N TYR A 109 -12.81 -5.83 3.03
CA TYR A 109 -12.33 -7.19 3.32
C TYR A 109 -11.34 -7.71 2.30
N GLY A 110 -11.14 -7.01 1.21
CA GLY A 110 -10.18 -7.42 0.19
C GLY A 110 -10.14 -6.45 -0.97
N CYS A 111 -9.45 -6.83 -2.01
CA CYS A 111 -9.32 -6.04 -3.23
C CYS A 111 -9.21 -6.97 -4.42
N THR A 112 -9.39 -6.41 -5.62
CA THR A 112 -9.31 -7.20 -6.84
C THR A 112 -8.08 -6.88 -7.69
N SER A 113 -7.31 -5.86 -7.31
CA SER A 113 -6.10 -5.51 -8.04
C SER A 113 -5.12 -4.76 -7.15
N LEU A 114 -3.91 -4.60 -7.64
CA LEU A 114 -2.88 -3.75 -7.05
C LEU A 114 -2.57 -2.66 -8.07
N ALA A 115 -2.27 -1.45 -7.59
CA ALA A 115 -2.12 -0.31 -8.48
C ALA A 115 -0.84 0.48 -8.20
N ILE A 116 -0.32 1.06 -9.26
CA ILE A 116 0.75 2.04 -9.18
C ILE A 116 0.09 3.41 -9.07
N VAL A 117 0.60 4.24 -8.17
CA VAL A 117 0.08 5.61 -8.00
C VAL A 117 0.89 6.55 -8.89
N ASN A 118 0.19 7.26 -9.73
CA ASN A 118 0.79 8.28 -10.62
C ASN A 118 0.58 9.67 -10.07
#